data_c9780d7dfb458feda2828c4a0434093c
#
_entry.id   c9780d7dfb458feda2828c4a0434093c
#
_cell.length_a   1.000
_cell.length_b   1.000
_cell.length_c   1.000
_cell.angle_alpha   90.00
_cell.angle_beta   90.00
_cell.angle_gamma   90.00
#
_symmetry.space_group_name_H-M   'P 1'
#
loop_
_entity.id
_entity.type
_entity.pdbx_description
1 polymer ?
#
loop_
_entity_poly.entity_id
_entity_poly.type
_entity_poly.pdbx_seq_one_letter_code
_entity_poly.pdbx_strand_id
1 'polypeptide(L)'
;MSHSQTSHNPRLQAALAHARHGRAVLPVYWSIGGRCACGRADCPSPAKHPIPDLAPRGVKHATTSRVVIRAWWAHAPLANPALATGEASGVVVLDVDGDHAGFTSLRELEHIHGDIPHTQKVRTGSGQHLYFAYPGTHLKNTAGKLGPGLTPRQ
;
A
#
# COMPACT_ATOMS: atom_id res chain seq x y z
N MET A 1 18.29 20.81 19.88
CA MET A 1 17.77 21.63 18.80
C MET A 1 17.51 20.73 17.58
N SER A 2 16.37 20.05 17.45
CA SER A 2 16.06 19.22 16.26
C SER A 2 14.56 18.92 16.13
N HIS A 3 13.68 19.89 16.35
CA HIS A 3 12.23 19.70 16.20
C HIS A 3 11.65 20.18 14.86
N SER A 4 12.50 20.72 13.95
CA SER A 4 12.01 21.36 12.71
C SER A 4 11.95 20.44 11.48
N GLN A 5 12.57 19.26 11.48
CA GLN A 5 12.63 18.41 10.29
C GLN A 5 11.45 17.44 10.14
N THR A 6 10.73 17.15 11.22
CA THR A 6 9.58 16.24 11.18
C THR A 6 8.34 16.82 10.48
N SER A 7 8.21 18.15 10.42
CA SER A 7 7.06 18.79 9.77
C SER A 7 7.10 18.74 8.23
N HIS A 8 8.26 18.47 7.63
CA HIS A 8 8.47 18.50 6.16
C HIS A 8 8.70 17.11 5.54
N ASN A 9 8.54 16.02 6.31
CA ASN A 9 8.71 14.66 5.78
C ASN A 9 7.48 14.25 4.95
N PRO A 10 7.58 14.14 3.61
CA PRO A 10 6.44 13.84 2.74
C PRO A 10 5.86 12.44 3.00
N ARG A 11 6.69 11.49 3.42
CA ARG A 11 6.24 10.11 3.74
C ARG A 11 5.41 10.09 5.03
N LEU A 12 5.84 10.81 6.06
CA LEU A 12 5.05 11.01 7.28
C LEU A 12 3.73 11.72 6.95
N GLN A 13 3.76 12.77 6.11
CA GLN A 13 2.54 13.49 5.73
C GLN A 13 1.57 12.58 4.97
N ALA A 14 2.05 11.73 4.08
CA ALA A 14 1.23 10.73 3.39
C ALA A 14 0.60 9.73 4.37
N ALA A 15 1.38 9.19 5.31
CA ALA A 15 0.88 8.28 6.34
C ALA A 15 -0.22 8.94 7.20
N LEU A 16 0.02 10.18 7.65
CA LEU A 16 -0.96 10.94 8.45
C LEU A 16 -2.21 11.31 7.64
N ALA A 17 -2.08 11.55 6.33
CA ALA A 17 -3.22 11.80 5.46
C ALA A 17 -4.11 10.56 5.35
N HIS A 18 -3.53 9.38 5.13
CA HIS A 18 -4.28 8.12 5.14
C HIS A 18 -4.99 7.89 6.47
N ALA A 19 -4.28 8.06 7.59
CA ALA A 19 -4.85 7.89 8.93
C ALA A 19 -6.04 8.83 9.20
N ARG A 20 -6.00 10.08 8.70
CA ARG A 20 -7.13 11.02 8.80
C ARG A 20 -8.38 10.53 8.08
N HIS A 21 -8.22 9.74 7.04
CA HIS A 21 -9.33 9.11 6.30
C HIS A 21 -9.70 7.71 6.83
N GLY A 22 -9.28 7.36 8.07
CA GLY A 22 -9.58 6.06 8.68
C GLY A 22 -8.81 4.89 8.07
N ARG A 23 -7.79 5.13 7.24
CA ARG A 23 -6.98 4.09 6.60
C ARG A 23 -5.78 3.76 7.46
N ALA A 24 -5.69 2.50 7.91
CA ALA A 24 -4.62 2.03 8.77
C ALA A 24 -3.32 1.87 7.97
N VAL A 25 -2.23 2.44 8.48
CA VAL A 25 -0.91 2.42 7.84
C VAL A 25 0.12 1.73 8.71
N LEU A 26 1.21 1.29 8.08
CA LEU A 26 2.39 0.75 8.74
C LEU A 26 3.66 1.15 7.99
N PRO A 27 4.84 1.24 8.68
CA PRO A 27 6.10 1.54 8.04
C PRO A 27 6.66 0.29 7.35
N VAL A 28 7.06 0.44 6.11
CA VAL A 28 7.80 -0.60 5.37
C VAL A 28 9.15 -0.08 4.95
N TYR A 29 10.09 -0.98 4.67
CA TYR A 29 11.39 -0.61 4.19
C TYR A 29 11.32 0.22 2.91
N TRP A 30 12.39 0.92 2.62
CA TRP A 30 12.57 1.76 1.42
C TRP A 30 13.74 1.27 0.59
N SER A 31 13.94 1.85 -0.58
CA SER A 31 15.08 1.54 -1.45
C SER A 31 16.19 2.57 -1.28
N ILE A 32 17.44 2.10 -1.24
CA ILE A 32 18.65 2.91 -1.29
C ILE A 32 19.54 2.34 -2.39
N GLY A 33 19.88 3.15 -3.39
CA GLY A 33 20.74 2.72 -4.49
C GLY A 33 20.25 1.46 -5.21
N GLY A 34 18.93 1.31 -5.38
CA GLY A 34 18.32 0.14 -6.02
C GLY A 34 18.20 -1.10 -5.13
N ARG A 35 18.66 -1.04 -3.87
CA ARG A 35 18.61 -2.14 -2.91
C ARG A 35 17.63 -1.87 -1.79
N CYS A 36 17.09 -2.92 -1.18
CA CYS A 36 16.26 -2.79 0.00
C CYS A 36 17.08 -2.33 1.21
N ALA A 37 16.56 -1.36 1.95
CA ALA A 37 17.17 -0.87 3.19
C ALA A 37 17.20 -1.90 4.33
N CYS A 38 16.57 -3.06 4.18
CA CYS A 38 16.66 -4.17 5.14
C CYS A 38 18.05 -4.83 5.19
N GLY A 39 18.95 -4.49 4.25
CA GLY A 39 20.31 -5.00 4.20
C GLY A 39 20.48 -6.40 3.58
N ARG A 40 19.40 -7.11 3.27
CA ARG A 40 19.48 -8.43 2.64
C ARG A 40 19.75 -8.29 1.15
N ALA A 41 20.80 -8.99 0.66
CA ALA A 41 21.17 -8.97 -0.76
C ALA A 41 20.09 -9.62 -1.65
N ASP A 42 19.42 -10.66 -1.13
CA ASP A 42 18.39 -11.47 -1.77
C ASP A 42 16.99 -11.15 -1.27
N CYS A 43 16.70 -9.89 -0.96
CA CYS A 43 15.41 -9.50 -0.42
C CYS A 43 14.27 -9.86 -1.40
N PRO A 44 13.30 -10.72 -1.01
CA PRO A 44 12.25 -11.18 -1.93
C PRO A 44 11.19 -10.11 -2.23
N SER A 45 11.15 -9.04 -1.42
CA SER A 45 10.18 -7.94 -1.56
C SER A 45 10.84 -6.60 -1.27
N PRO A 46 11.79 -6.14 -2.10
CA PRO A 46 12.53 -4.91 -1.84
C PRO A 46 11.61 -3.70 -1.65
N ALA A 47 11.82 -2.96 -0.56
CA ALA A 47 11.07 -1.75 -0.20
C ALA A 47 9.55 -1.94 -0.01
N LYS A 48 9.07 -3.18 0.17
CA LYS A 48 7.63 -3.51 0.25
C LYS A 48 7.26 -4.34 1.47
N HIS A 49 8.20 -4.67 2.35
CA HIS A 49 7.90 -5.47 3.56
C HIS A 49 8.02 -4.65 4.84
N PRO A 50 7.24 -4.98 5.88
CA PRO A 50 7.25 -4.26 7.14
C PRO A 50 8.64 -4.19 7.79
N ILE A 51 8.88 -3.15 8.58
CA ILE A 51 10.06 -3.01 9.44
C ILE A 51 9.76 -3.75 10.74
N PRO A 52 10.40 -4.90 11.04
CA PRO A 52 10.03 -5.76 12.16
C PRO A 52 10.10 -5.06 13.52
N ASP A 53 11.10 -4.21 13.73
CA ASP A 53 11.30 -3.47 14.98
C ASP A 53 10.18 -2.47 15.27
N LEU A 54 9.48 -1.99 14.23
CA LEU A 54 8.40 -1.01 14.36
C LEU A 54 7.02 -1.67 14.22
N ALA A 55 6.91 -2.70 13.39
CA ALA A 55 5.67 -3.41 13.13
C ALA A 55 5.88 -4.94 13.20
N PRO A 56 6.16 -5.48 14.40
CA PRO A 56 6.52 -6.91 14.57
C PRO A 56 5.44 -7.90 14.16
N ARG A 57 4.18 -7.46 14.09
CA ARG A 57 3.07 -8.29 13.58
C ARG A 57 2.71 -7.98 12.12
N GLY A 58 3.61 -7.28 11.39
CA GLY A 58 3.39 -6.90 10.00
C GLY A 58 2.10 -6.09 9.84
N VAL A 59 1.28 -6.44 8.84
CA VAL A 59 0.03 -5.74 8.52
C VAL A 59 -0.95 -5.67 9.70
N LYS A 60 -0.93 -6.64 10.61
CA LYS A 60 -1.75 -6.63 11.83
C LYS A 60 -1.35 -5.55 12.83
N HIS A 61 -0.23 -4.88 12.62
CA HIS A 61 0.23 -3.75 13.43
C HIS A 61 -0.18 -2.39 12.84
N ALA A 62 -0.78 -2.39 11.65
CA ALA A 62 -1.23 -1.16 11.02
C ALA A 62 -2.19 -0.39 11.92
N THR A 63 -2.10 0.95 11.88
CA THR A 63 -2.84 1.82 12.79
C THR A 63 -3.25 3.13 12.13
N THR A 64 -4.29 3.76 12.67
CA THR A 64 -4.68 5.14 12.39
C THR A 64 -4.23 6.11 13.49
N SER A 65 -3.55 5.61 14.54
CA SER A 65 -3.06 6.43 15.66
C SER A 65 -1.95 7.39 15.19
N ARG A 66 -2.25 8.67 15.17
CA ARG A 66 -1.30 9.72 14.78
C ARG A 66 -0.05 9.77 15.68
N VAL A 67 -0.20 9.41 16.96
CA VAL A 67 0.91 9.36 17.92
C VAL A 67 1.89 8.25 17.53
N VAL A 68 1.37 7.06 17.28
CA VAL A 68 2.18 5.90 16.87
C VAL A 68 2.85 6.15 15.52
N ILE A 69 2.10 6.69 14.54
CA ILE A 69 2.64 7.01 13.22
C ILE A 69 3.79 8.02 13.33
N ARG A 70 3.65 9.08 14.11
CA ARG A 70 4.74 10.05 14.33
C ARG A 70 5.97 9.42 14.98
N ALA A 71 5.78 8.53 15.96
CA ALA A 71 6.86 7.80 16.58
C ALA A 71 7.63 6.92 15.61
N TRP A 72 6.91 6.19 14.73
CA TRP A 72 7.54 5.38 13.69
C TRP A 72 8.40 6.20 12.73
N TRP A 73 7.88 7.31 12.21
CA TRP A 73 8.64 8.16 11.27
C TRP A 73 9.71 9.02 11.95
N ALA A 74 9.63 9.24 13.27
CA ALA A 74 10.74 9.81 14.04
C ALA A 74 11.92 8.81 14.13
N HIS A 75 11.61 7.51 14.25
CA HIS A 75 12.62 6.45 14.33
C HIS A 75 13.17 6.05 12.94
N ALA A 76 12.30 5.94 11.94
CA ALA A 76 12.65 5.58 10.56
C ALA A 76 12.12 6.62 9.56
N PRO A 77 12.77 7.78 9.41
CA PRO A 77 12.26 8.90 8.58
C PRO A 77 12.11 8.56 7.10
N LEU A 78 12.87 7.58 6.61
CA LEU A 78 12.85 7.14 5.22
C LEU A 78 11.89 5.98 4.95
N ALA A 79 11.20 5.46 5.97
CA ALA A 79 10.23 4.39 5.79
C ALA A 79 9.13 4.78 4.78
N ASN A 80 8.78 3.86 3.90
CA ASN A 80 7.63 4.03 3.02
C ASN A 80 6.35 3.76 3.82
N PRO A 81 5.28 4.54 3.63
CA PRO A 81 3.97 4.21 4.17
C PRO A 81 3.33 3.10 3.34
N ALA A 82 2.93 2.02 4.00
CA ALA A 82 2.06 1.00 3.42
C ALA A 82 0.67 1.08 4.03
N LEU A 83 -0.33 0.74 3.24
CA LEU A 83 -1.73 0.74 3.63
C LEU A 83 -2.18 -0.71 3.88
N ALA A 84 -2.76 -0.96 5.05
CA ALA A 84 -3.49 -2.20 5.29
C ALA A 84 -4.85 -2.10 4.61
N THR A 85 -5.13 -3.00 3.67
CA THR A 85 -6.41 -3.08 2.96
C THR A 85 -7.43 -3.91 3.74
N GLY A 86 -8.65 -4.01 3.24
CA GLY A 86 -9.73 -4.77 3.87
C GLY A 86 -10.46 -3.99 4.96
N GLU A 87 -10.97 -4.72 5.93
CA GLU A 87 -11.76 -4.18 7.04
C GLU A 87 -11.02 -3.09 7.82
N ALA A 88 -9.71 -3.27 8.03
CA ALA A 88 -8.87 -2.34 8.79
C ALA A 88 -8.86 -0.91 8.25
N SER A 89 -9.10 -0.74 6.95
CA SER A 89 -9.09 0.56 6.27
C SER A 89 -10.37 0.86 5.51
N GLY A 90 -11.34 -0.06 5.53
CA GLY A 90 -12.59 0.10 4.79
C GLY A 90 -12.42 0.13 3.27
N VAL A 91 -11.28 -0.36 2.74
CA VAL A 91 -10.97 -0.33 1.31
C VAL A 91 -10.45 -1.68 0.82
N VAL A 92 -10.80 -2.01 -0.41
CA VAL A 92 -10.13 -3.05 -1.20
C VAL A 92 -9.46 -2.41 -2.39
N VAL A 93 -8.38 -3.01 -2.87
CA VAL A 93 -7.60 -2.47 -3.97
C VAL A 93 -7.53 -3.52 -5.07
N LEU A 94 -7.84 -3.12 -6.30
CA LEU A 94 -7.50 -3.89 -7.48
C LEU A 94 -6.14 -3.42 -8.00
N ASP A 95 -5.16 -4.29 -7.90
CA ASP A 95 -3.81 -4.08 -8.46
C ASP A 95 -3.83 -4.49 -9.92
N VAL A 96 -3.59 -3.52 -10.81
CA VAL A 96 -3.53 -3.69 -12.26
C VAL A 96 -2.07 -3.60 -12.68
N ASP A 97 -1.45 -4.73 -12.95
CA ASP A 97 -0.05 -4.84 -13.35
C ASP A 97 0.08 -4.75 -14.87
N GLY A 98 0.61 -3.62 -15.35
CA GLY A 98 0.79 -3.36 -16.78
C GLY A 98 1.77 -4.31 -17.47
N ASP A 99 2.80 -4.78 -16.76
CA ASP A 99 3.81 -5.69 -17.30
C ASP A 99 3.25 -7.11 -17.52
N HIS A 100 2.10 -7.45 -16.89
CA HIS A 100 1.45 -8.75 -16.96
C HIS A 100 0.05 -8.70 -17.60
N ALA A 101 -0.14 -7.86 -18.60
CA ALA A 101 -1.39 -7.69 -19.35
C ALA A 101 -2.59 -7.18 -18.52
N GLY A 102 -2.37 -6.59 -17.33
CA GLY A 102 -3.43 -6.15 -16.45
C GLY A 102 -4.40 -5.14 -17.09
N PHE A 103 -3.90 -4.22 -17.90
CA PHE A 103 -4.77 -3.26 -18.62
C PHE A 103 -5.65 -3.92 -19.69
N THR A 104 -5.13 -4.96 -20.34
CA THR A 104 -5.93 -5.74 -21.32
C THR A 104 -7.04 -6.50 -20.61
N SER A 105 -6.68 -7.24 -19.55
CA SER A 105 -7.65 -7.96 -18.73
C SER A 105 -8.71 -7.04 -18.13
N LEU A 106 -8.32 -5.84 -17.69
CA LEU A 106 -9.26 -4.86 -17.16
C LEU A 106 -10.29 -4.43 -18.22
N ARG A 107 -9.84 -4.11 -19.44
CA ARG A 107 -10.74 -3.74 -20.54
C ARG A 107 -11.68 -4.90 -20.94
N GLU A 108 -11.20 -6.13 -20.91
CA GLU A 108 -12.04 -7.31 -21.17
C GLU A 108 -13.14 -7.45 -20.12
N LEU A 109 -12.82 -7.26 -18.83
CA LEU A 109 -13.82 -7.26 -17.76
C LEU A 109 -14.83 -6.12 -17.93
N GLU A 110 -14.39 -4.92 -18.26
CA GLU A 110 -15.27 -3.77 -18.52
C GLU A 110 -16.17 -4.03 -19.73
N HIS A 111 -15.67 -4.68 -20.76
CA HIS A 111 -16.48 -5.05 -21.93
C HIS A 111 -17.60 -6.05 -21.59
N ILE A 112 -17.35 -6.98 -20.66
CA ILE A 112 -18.30 -8.01 -20.25
C ILE A 112 -19.30 -7.49 -19.21
N HIS A 113 -18.83 -6.70 -18.24
CA HIS A 113 -19.58 -6.35 -17.04
C HIS A 113 -19.97 -4.87 -16.96
N GLY A 114 -19.52 -4.05 -17.91
CA GLY A 114 -19.69 -2.60 -17.89
C GLY A 114 -18.49 -1.89 -17.27
N ASP A 115 -18.43 -0.59 -17.49
CA ASP A 115 -17.31 0.26 -17.05
C ASP A 115 -17.15 0.25 -15.51
N ILE A 116 -15.89 0.24 -15.05
CA ILE A 116 -15.59 0.42 -13.64
C ILE A 116 -16.06 1.81 -13.20
N PRO A 117 -16.80 1.90 -12.07
CA PRO A 117 -17.20 3.19 -11.50
C PRO A 117 -16.02 4.10 -11.28
N HIS A 118 -16.23 5.42 -11.40
CA HIS A 118 -15.18 6.40 -11.10
C HIS A 118 -14.69 6.23 -9.66
N THR A 119 -13.39 5.94 -9.51
CA THR A 119 -12.78 5.66 -8.23
C THR A 119 -11.38 6.28 -8.10
N GLN A 120 -10.84 6.31 -6.89
CA GLN A 120 -9.47 6.75 -6.64
C GLN A 120 -8.49 5.81 -7.35
N LYS A 121 -7.59 6.38 -8.14
CA LYS A 121 -6.52 5.67 -8.85
C LYS A 121 -5.16 6.15 -8.34
N VAL A 122 -4.26 5.20 -8.13
CA VAL A 122 -2.87 5.49 -7.76
C VAL A 122 -1.97 4.84 -8.80
N ARG A 123 -1.12 5.65 -9.43
CA ARG A 123 -0.11 5.13 -10.38
C ARG A 123 0.95 4.36 -9.60
N THR A 124 1.32 3.20 -10.10
CA THR A 124 2.48 2.41 -9.64
C THR A 124 3.62 2.47 -10.65
N GLY A 125 4.71 1.73 -10.41
CA GLY A 125 5.85 1.71 -11.33
C GLY A 125 5.50 1.20 -12.74
N SER A 126 4.67 0.15 -12.83
CA SER A 126 4.28 -0.50 -14.11
C SER A 126 2.77 -0.51 -14.36
N GLY A 127 1.94 -0.03 -13.43
CA GLY A 127 0.50 -0.14 -13.55
C GLY A 127 -0.24 0.87 -12.68
N GLN A 128 -1.32 0.41 -12.07
CA GLN A 128 -2.14 1.24 -11.19
C GLN A 128 -2.88 0.41 -10.13
N HIS A 129 -3.20 1.08 -9.02
CA HIS A 129 -4.14 0.60 -8.01
C HIS A 129 -5.47 1.32 -8.15
N LEU A 130 -6.56 0.56 -8.18
CA LEU A 130 -7.93 1.07 -8.13
C LEU A 130 -8.51 0.79 -6.75
N TYR A 131 -9.02 1.82 -6.08
CA TYR A 131 -9.51 1.73 -4.70
C TYR A 131 -11.03 1.66 -4.68
N PHE A 132 -11.58 0.66 -3.99
CA PHE A 132 -13.01 0.48 -3.81
C PHE A 132 -13.37 0.39 -2.34
N ALA A 133 -14.60 0.70 -1.98
CA ALA A 133 -15.10 0.47 -0.63
C ALA A 133 -15.05 -1.02 -0.28
N TYR A 134 -14.67 -1.33 0.96
CA TYR A 134 -14.72 -2.69 1.48
C TYR A 134 -16.17 -3.19 1.52
N PRO A 135 -16.49 -4.34 0.89
CA PRO A 135 -17.87 -4.78 0.72
C PRO A 135 -18.47 -5.45 1.98
N GLY A 136 -17.77 -5.45 3.10
CA GLY A 136 -18.21 -6.11 4.34
C GLY A 136 -18.04 -7.63 4.35
N THR A 137 -17.49 -8.20 3.28
CA THR A 137 -17.21 -9.64 3.16
C THR A 137 -15.76 -9.88 2.77
N HIS A 138 -15.19 -10.97 3.25
CA HIS A 138 -13.82 -11.32 2.91
C HIS A 138 -13.68 -11.68 1.43
N LEU A 139 -12.83 -10.95 0.73
CA LEU A 139 -12.40 -11.25 -0.63
C LEU A 139 -11.03 -11.92 -0.57
N LYS A 140 -10.89 -13.08 -1.20
CA LYS A 140 -9.59 -13.73 -1.28
C LYS A 140 -8.64 -12.94 -2.19
N ASN A 141 -7.40 -12.76 -1.75
CA ASN A 141 -6.33 -12.25 -2.61
C ASN A 141 -6.00 -13.32 -3.66
N THR A 142 -6.58 -13.20 -4.85
CA THR A 142 -6.47 -14.22 -5.90
C THR A 142 -5.78 -13.63 -7.12
N ALA A 143 -4.45 -13.76 -7.17
CA ALA A 143 -3.68 -13.29 -8.31
C ALA A 143 -4.13 -13.99 -9.61
N GLY A 144 -4.41 -13.18 -10.63
CA GLY A 144 -4.73 -13.66 -11.97
C GLY A 144 -6.09 -14.34 -12.18
N LYS A 145 -6.92 -14.52 -11.15
CA LYS A 145 -8.25 -15.14 -11.32
C LYS A 145 -9.27 -14.23 -12.04
N LEU A 146 -9.10 -12.93 -11.94
CA LEU A 146 -9.88 -11.95 -12.68
C LEU A 146 -9.34 -11.73 -14.10
N GLY A 147 -8.18 -12.27 -14.41
CA GLY A 147 -7.44 -12.12 -15.65
C GLY A 147 -5.95 -11.90 -15.35
N PRO A 148 -5.06 -12.17 -16.34
CA PRO A 148 -3.63 -11.91 -16.19
C PRO A 148 -3.35 -10.48 -15.73
N GLY A 149 -2.47 -10.32 -14.74
CA GLY A 149 -2.07 -9.01 -14.22
C GLY A 149 -3.12 -8.29 -13.36
N LEU A 150 -4.22 -8.95 -12.98
CA LEU A 150 -5.21 -8.41 -12.04
C LEU A 150 -5.14 -9.15 -10.71
N THR A 151 -4.95 -8.41 -9.62
CA THR A 151 -4.89 -8.98 -8.26
C THR A 151 -5.70 -8.14 -7.29
N PRO A 152 -6.81 -8.66 -6.75
CA PRO A 152 -7.48 -8.00 -5.64
C PRO A 152 -6.62 -8.12 -4.36
N ARG A 153 -6.52 -7.01 -3.62
CA ARG A 153 -5.82 -6.89 -2.33
C ARG A 153 -6.82 -6.50 -1.25
N GLN A 154 -6.85 -7.30 -0.21
CA GLN A 154 -7.68 -7.06 0.96
C GLN A 154 -6.88 -7.26 2.25
#